data_4b7883aaf9014cf5ecf23dbf6dbe9d00
#
_entry.id   4b7883aaf9014cf5ecf23dbf6dbe9d00
#
_cell.length_a   1.000
_cell.length_b   1.000
_cell.length_c   1.000
_cell.angle_alpha   90.00
_cell.angle_beta   90.00
_cell.angle_gamma   90.00
#
_symmetry.space_group_name_H-M   'P 1'
#
loop_
_entity.id
_entity.type
_entity.pdbx_description
1 polymer ?
#
loop_
_entity_poly.entity_id
_entity_poly.type
_entity_poly.pdbx_seq_one_letter_code
_entity_poly.pdbx_strand_id
1 'polypeptide(L)'
;LDPPHISWYQLTIEPNTQFASKPPTLPQDETLWDIQEQGVELLAQAGYVQYEISGYAKPGYQCQHNLNYWRFGDYLGIGCGAHGKVTDANTGLITRTEKVKHPRGYMDLIKPYMYKSWHVEQDDLAFEFFMNRFRLVEPCPINDFNKLTTLPLQSQQSALNQAINKGLLTQTDSHWQVTLKGHRFLNDLLELFV
;
A
#
# COMPACT_ATOMS: atom_id res chain seq x y z
N LEU A 1 -17.65 17.14 -14.03
CA LEU A 1 -17.61 16.46 -12.74
C LEU A 1 -16.52 17.09 -11.88
N ASP A 2 -16.78 17.22 -10.60
CA ASP A 2 -15.81 17.76 -9.62
C ASP A 2 -15.88 16.90 -8.34
N PRO A 3 -15.43 15.62 -8.42
CA PRO A 3 -15.50 14.72 -7.28
C PRO A 3 -14.54 15.17 -6.17
N PRO A 4 -14.82 14.87 -4.91
CA PRO A 4 -13.93 15.22 -3.81
C PRO A 4 -12.65 14.36 -3.75
N HIS A 5 -12.63 13.21 -4.42
CA HIS A 5 -11.52 12.24 -4.45
C HIS A 5 -11.36 11.66 -5.85
N ILE A 6 -10.10 11.46 -6.25
CA ILE A 6 -9.71 10.84 -7.51
C ILE A 6 -8.68 9.76 -7.21
N SER A 7 -8.86 8.56 -7.78
CA SER A 7 -7.81 7.56 -7.89
C SER A 7 -7.29 7.58 -9.31
N TRP A 8 -5.99 7.81 -9.46
CA TRP A 8 -5.33 7.89 -10.75
C TRP A 8 -3.97 7.19 -10.70
N TYR A 9 -3.77 6.23 -11.58
CA TYR A 9 -2.57 5.39 -11.64
C TYR A 9 -2.31 4.91 -13.07
N GLN A 10 -1.06 4.54 -13.33
CA GLN A 10 -0.63 3.93 -14.58
C GLN A 10 -1.21 2.52 -14.72
N LEU A 11 -1.56 2.14 -15.96
CA LEU A 11 -2.01 0.78 -16.26
C LEU A 11 -0.91 -0.24 -15.95
N THR A 12 -1.21 -1.20 -15.08
CA THR A 12 -0.41 -2.40 -14.84
C THR A 12 -1.06 -3.58 -15.56
N ILE A 13 -0.27 -4.32 -16.34
CA ILE A 13 -0.76 -5.52 -17.03
C ILE A 13 -0.62 -6.71 -16.10
N GLU A 14 -1.72 -7.07 -15.47
CA GLU A 14 -1.77 -8.20 -14.53
C GLU A 14 -1.86 -9.55 -15.28
N PRO A 15 -1.15 -10.59 -14.81
CA PRO A 15 -1.23 -11.93 -15.40
C PRO A 15 -2.67 -12.48 -15.36
N ASN A 16 -3.01 -13.35 -16.30
CA ASN A 16 -4.34 -13.97 -16.44
C ASN A 16 -5.47 -12.98 -16.74
N THR A 17 -5.16 -11.80 -17.28
CA THR A 17 -6.14 -10.81 -17.75
C THR A 17 -6.22 -10.78 -19.28
N GLN A 18 -7.26 -10.12 -19.79
CA GLN A 18 -7.38 -9.90 -21.24
C GLN A 18 -6.23 -9.03 -21.77
N PHE A 19 -5.76 -8.04 -21.00
CA PHE A 19 -4.60 -7.23 -21.36
C PHE A 19 -3.29 -8.03 -21.37
N ALA A 20 -3.14 -9.05 -20.52
CA ALA A 20 -1.97 -9.93 -20.60
C ALA A 20 -1.96 -10.79 -21.86
N SER A 21 -3.15 -11.24 -22.32
CA SER A 21 -3.28 -12.05 -23.54
C SER A 21 -3.23 -11.24 -24.83
N LYS A 22 -3.65 -9.98 -24.78
CA LYS A 22 -3.64 -9.02 -25.89
C LYS A 22 -3.23 -7.64 -25.36
N PRO A 23 -1.93 -7.42 -25.07
CA PRO A 23 -1.48 -6.17 -24.47
C PRO A 23 -1.72 -4.99 -25.43
N PRO A 24 -2.22 -3.86 -24.91
CA PRO A 24 -2.28 -2.63 -25.70
C PRO A 24 -0.87 -2.12 -25.97
N THR A 25 -0.71 -1.29 -27.00
CA THR A 25 0.54 -0.54 -27.18
C THR A 25 0.67 0.45 -26.05
N LEU A 26 1.68 0.27 -25.21
CA LEU A 26 2.00 1.21 -24.13
C LEU A 26 2.94 2.30 -24.63
N PRO A 27 2.84 3.54 -24.11
CA PRO A 27 3.86 4.55 -24.31
C PRO A 27 5.21 4.11 -23.75
N GLN A 28 6.28 4.74 -24.20
CA GLN A 28 7.62 4.55 -23.62
C GLN A 28 7.69 5.14 -22.21
N ASP A 29 8.61 4.64 -21.38
CA ASP A 29 8.73 5.02 -19.97
C ASP A 29 8.88 6.53 -19.75
N GLU A 30 9.65 7.22 -20.60
CA GLU A 30 9.80 8.67 -20.56
C GLU A 30 8.46 9.40 -20.76
N THR A 31 7.65 8.93 -21.72
CA THR A 31 6.33 9.51 -21.97
C THR A 31 5.37 9.22 -20.81
N LEU A 32 5.42 8.02 -20.23
CA LEU A 32 4.63 7.69 -19.05
C LEU A 32 5.00 8.57 -17.87
N TRP A 33 6.29 8.87 -17.74
CA TRP A 33 6.81 9.76 -16.73
C TRP A 33 6.29 11.21 -16.92
N ASP A 34 6.38 11.75 -18.13
CA ASP A 34 5.84 13.07 -18.46
C ASP A 34 4.33 13.16 -18.17
N ILE A 35 3.58 12.12 -18.51
CA ILE A 35 2.13 12.03 -18.19
C ILE A 35 1.91 12.10 -16.68
N GLN A 36 2.71 11.36 -15.90
CA GLN A 36 2.60 11.35 -14.44
C GLN A 36 2.91 12.73 -13.86
N GLU A 37 4.01 13.38 -14.25
CA GLU A 37 4.37 14.70 -13.74
C GLU A 37 3.30 15.77 -14.08
N GLN A 38 2.90 15.83 -15.36
CA GLN A 38 1.87 16.78 -15.80
C GLN A 38 0.52 16.52 -15.14
N GLY A 39 0.15 15.25 -14.95
CA GLY A 39 -1.10 14.88 -14.30
C GLY A 39 -1.14 15.27 -12.82
N VAL A 40 -0.05 15.06 -12.08
CA VAL A 40 0.08 15.52 -10.70
C VAL A 40 -0.06 17.04 -10.61
N GLU A 41 0.58 17.78 -11.52
CA GLU A 41 0.48 19.24 -11.57
C GLU A 41 -0.96 19.72 -11.87
N LEU A 42 -1.62 19.13 -12.86
CA LEU A 42 -3.00 19.46 -13.20
C LEU A 42 -3.97 19.18 -12.04
N LEU A 43 -3.80 18.04 -11.35
CA LEU A 43 -4.59 17.71 -10.18
C LEU A 43 -4.35 18.71 -9.03
N ALA A 44 -3.10 19.11 -8.81
CA ALA A 44 -2.78 20.12 -7.80
C ALA A 44 -3.41 21.49 -8.13
N GLN A 45 -3.38 21.93 -9.39
CA GLN A 45 -4.04 23.16 -9.85
C GLN A 45 -5.56 23.09 -9.68
N ALA A 46 -6.16 21.91 -9.78
CA ALA A 46 -7.59 21.68 -9.52
C ALA A 46 -7.93 21.50 -8.03
N GLY A 47 -6.96 21.71 -7.12
CA GLY A 47 -7.17 21.67 -5.67
C GLY A 47 -7.11 20.27 -5.05
N TYR A 48 -6.60 19.27 -5.77
CA TYR A 48 -6.37 17.94 -5.22
C TYR A 48 -4.95 17.82 -4.67
N VAL A 49 -4.84 17.19 -3.50
CA VAL A 49 -3.56 16.89 -2.86
C VAL A 49 -3.34 15.39 -2.91
N GLN A 50 -2.18 14.97 -3.40
CA GLN A 50 -1.78 13.56 -3.33
C GLN A 50 -1.55 13.17 -1.86
N TYR A 51 -2.15 12.08 -1.39
CA TYR A 51 -1.99 11.58 -0.03
C TYR A 51 -1.44 10.15 0.03
N GLU A 52 -1.50 9.42 -1.09
CA GLU A 52 -0.86 8.12 -1.30
C GLU A 52 -0.49 7.97 -2.79
N ILE A 53 0.16 6.88 -3.16
CA ILE A 53 0.76 6.67 -4.49
C ILE A 53 -0.20 7.01 -5.65
N SER A 54 -1.48 6.65 -5.52
CA SER A 54 -2.49 6.81 -6.57
C SER A 54 -3.73 7.58 -6.11
N GLY A 55 -3.75 8.05 -4.87
CA GLY A 55 -4.88 8.73 -4.25
C GLY A 55 -4.69 10.23 -4.15
N TYR A 56 -5.65 10.98 -4.71
CA TYR A 56 -5.69 12.44 -4.72
C TYR A 56 -7.02 12.89 -4.15
N ALA A 57 -7.02 13.85 -3.24
CA ALA A 57 -8.24 14.31 -2.59
C ALA A 57 -8.20 15.81 -2.33
N LYS A 58 -9.38 16.44 -2.34
CA LYS A 58 -9.55 17.78 -1.75
C LYS A 58 -9.31 17.70 -0.24
N PRO A 59 -8.88 18.80 0.41
CA PRO A 59 -8.64 18.80 1.85
C PRO A 59 -9.82 18.23 2.64
N GLY A 60 -9.56 17.23 3.49
CA GLY A 60 -10.59 16.55 4.31
C GLY A 60 -11.35 15.41 3.62
N TYR A 61 -11.09 15.12 2.34
CA TYR A 61 -11.78 14.07 1.58
C TYR A 61 -10.91 12.84 1.24
N GLN A 62 -9.81 12.66 1.95
CA GLN A 62 -8.99 11.45 1.83
C GLN A 62 -9.82 10.20 2.15
N CYS A 63 -9.67 9.14 1.38
CA CYS A 63 -10.40 7.90 1.60
C CYS A 63 -9.97 7.24 2.91
N GLN A 64 -10.84 7.26 3.92
CA GLN A 64 -10.55 6.69 5.24
C GLN A 64 -10.32 5.17 5.20
N HIS A 65 -10.99 4.47 4.29
CA HIS A 65 -10.74 3.05 4.06
C HIS A 65 -9.31 2.79 3.56
N ASN A 66 -8.83 3.58 2.58
CA ASN A 66 -7.47 3.48 2.09
C ASN A 66 -6.46 3.82 3.19
N LEU A 67 -6.67 4.93 3.90
CA LEU A 67 -5.81 5.33 5.01
C LEU A 67 -5.73 4.27 6.10
N ASN A 68 -6.84 3.58 6.40
CA ASN A 68 -6.84 2.53 7.42
C ASN A 68 -5.82 1.44 7.11
N TYR A 69 -5.86 0.84 5.93
CA TYR A 69 -4.90 -0.23 5.66
C TYR A 69 -3.51 0.25 5.24
N TRP A 70 -3.37 1.43 4.62
CA TRP A 70 -2.05 2.01 4.41
C TRP A 70 -1.35 2.41 5.72
N ARG A 71 -2.12 2.72 6.77
CA ARG A 71 -1.61 2.87 8.14
C ARG A 71 -1.45 1.55 8.88
N PHE A 72 -1.50 0.46 8.17
CA PHE A 72 -1.38 -0.91 8.68
C PHE A 72 -2.53 -1.34 9.59
N GLY A 73 -3.71 -0.72 9.47
CA GLY A 73 -4.91 -1.06 10.22
C GLY A 73 -5.54 -2.39 9.82
N ASP A 74 -6.42 -2.91 10.66
CA ASP A 74 -7.20 -4.11 10.40
C ASP A 74 -8.42 -3.81 9.51
N TYR A 75 -8.84 -4.81 8.76
CA TYR A 75 -10.03 -4.74 7.93
C TYR A 75 -10.63 -6.12 7.68
N LEU A 76 -11.95 -6.17 7.53
CA LEU A 76 -12.70 -7.39 7.24
C LEU A 76 -12.98 -7.49 5.74
N GLY A 77 -12.62 -8.62 5.14
CA GLY A 77 -12.97 -8.92 3.76
C GLY A 77 -14.37 -9.53 3.68
N ILE A 78 -15.29 -8.87 2.96
CA ILE A 78 -16.65 -9.31 2.70
C ILE A 78 -16.85 -9.38 1.19
N GLY A 79 -17.37 -10.52 0.71
CA GLY A 79 -17.57 -10.78 -0.72
C GLY A 79 -16.65 -11.85 -1.28
N CYS A 80 -16.94 -12.30 -2.50
CA CYS A 80 -16.12 -13.30 -3.19
C CYS A 80 -14.73 -12.74 -3.50
N GLY A 81 -13.69 -13.54 -3.21
CA GLY A 81 -12.29 -13.16 -3.39
C GLY A 81 -11.79 -12.07 -2.45
N ALA A 82 -12.60 -11.64 -1.47
CA ALA A 82 -12.19 -10.57 -0.56
C ALA A 82 -11.11 -11.06 0.42
N HIS A 83 -10.14 -10.18 0.68
CA HIS A 83 -9.08 -10.38 1.66
C HIS A 83 -9.40 -9.63 2.95
N GLY A 84 -8.87 -10.10 4.06
CA GLY A 84 -8.96 -9.46 5.36
C GLY A 84 -7.65 -9.54 6.13
N LYS A 85 -7.47 -8.62 7.07
CA LYS A 85 -6.37 -8.59 8.03
C LYS A 85 -6.97 -8.33 9.41
N VAL A 86 -6.65 -9.17 10.38
CA VAL A 86 -7.08 -9.00 11.76
C VAL A 86 -5.91 -9.27 12.69
N THR A 87 -5.69 -8.36 13.61
CA THR A 87 -4.63 -8.45 14.63
C THR A 87 -5.25 -8.87 15.97
N ASP A 88 -4.75 -9.91 16.58
CA ASP A 88 -5.11 -10.27 17.94
C ASP A 88 -4.54 -9.26 18.94
N ALA A 89 -5.41 -8.59 19.69
CA ALA A 89 -5.02 -7.51 20.59
C ALA A 89 -4.15 -7.94 21.77
N ASN A 90 -4.19 -9.24 22.14
CA ASN A 90 -3.43 -9.75 23.28
C ASN A 90 -2.04 -10.24 22.87
N THR A 91 -1.93 -10.83 21.68
CA THR A 91 -0.69 -11.47 21.21
C THR A 91 0.04 -10.67 20.13
N GLY A 92 -0.63 -9.72 19.47
CA GLY A 92 -0.10 -9.03 18.30
C GLY A 92 -0.07 -9.87 17.02
N LEU A 93 -0.56 -11.12 17.08
CA LEU A 93 -0.57 -12.05 15.95
C LEU A 93 -1.49 -11.54 14.84
N ILE A 94 -0.95 -11.39 13.64
CA ILE A 94 -1.71 -10.94 12.47
C ILE A 94 -2.19 -12.14 11.67
N THR A 95 -3.50 -12.21 11.48
CA THR A 95 -4.16 -13.22 10.65
C THR A 95 -4.63 -12.59 9.35
N ARG A 96 -4.21 -13.16 8.23
CA ARG A 96 -4.74 -12.87 6.89
C ARG A 96 -5.83 -13.86 6.54
N THR A 97 -6.84 -13.39 5.83
CA THR A 97 -7.94 -14.23 5.35
C THR A 97 -8.21 -13.98 3.87
N GLU A 98 -8.64 -15.01 3.17
CA GLU A 98 -9.09 -14.92 1.77
C GLU A 98 -10.42 -15.67 1.63
N LYS A 99 -11.39 -15.06 0.99
CA LYS A 99 -12.69 -15.65 0.70
C LYS A 99 -12.68 -16.44 -0.61
N VAL A 100 -13.63 -17.34 -0.77
CA VAL A 100 -13.83 -18.09 -2.03
C VAL A 100 -13.97 -17.12 -3.19
N LYS A 101 -13.13 -17.27 -4.24
CA LYS A 101 -13.02 -16.31 -5.35
C LYS A 101 -14.25 -16.30 -6.27
N HIS A 102 -14.84 -17.46 -6.51
CA HIS A 102 -15.97 -17.56 -7.45
C HIS A 102 -17.30 -17.17 -6.78
N PRO A 103 -18.09 -16.24 -7.36
CA PRO A 103 -19.33 -15.76 -6.76
C PRO A 103 -20.31 -16.88 -6.34
N ARG A 104 -20.55 -17.87 -7.22
CA ARG A 104 -21.42 -18.99 -6.90
C ARG A 104 -20.93 -19.84 -5.72
N GLY A 105 -19.61 -20.02 -5.62
CA GLY A 105 -19.02 -20.74 -4.50
C GLY A 105 -19.10 -19.97 -3.19
N TYR A 106 -18.93 -18.65 -3.25
CA TYR A 106 -19.07 -17.78 -2.09
C TYR A 106 -20.52 -17.69 -1.58
N MET A 107 -21.48 -17.71 -2.48
CA MET A 107 -22.92 -17.65 -2.17
C MET A 107 -23.54 -19.02 -1.81
N ASP A 108 -22.76 -20.11 -1.88
CA ASP A 108 -23.22 -21.45 -1.49
C ASP A 108 -23.24 -21.56 0.04
N LEU A 109 -24.43 -21.51 0.62
CA LEU A 109 -24.63 -21.55 2.08
C LEU A 109 -24.26 -22.89 2.74
N ILE A 110 -24.03 -23.93 1.94
CA ILE A 110 -23.66 -25.26 2.44
C ILE A 110 -22.15 -25.39 2.63
N LYS A 111 -21.37 -24.58 1.87
CA LYS A 111 -19.90 -24.62 1.89
C LYS A 111 -19.30 -23.47 2.68
N PRO A 112 -18.11 -23.68 3.27
CA PRO A 112 -17.39 -22.57 3.88
C PRO A 112 -17.08 -21.49 2.85
N TYR A 113 -17.39 -20.24 3.17
CA TYR A 113 -17.02 -19.07 2.35
C TYR A 113 -15.55 -18.66 2.52
N MET A 114 -14.88 -19.15 3.57
CA MET A 114 -13.45 -18.96 3.80
C MET A 114 -12.65 -19.92 2.91
N TYR A 115 -11.80 -19.37 2.04
CA TYR A 115 -10.91 -20.17 1.21
C TYR A 115 -9.60 -20.48 1.93
N LYS A 116 -8.98 -19.46 2.53
CA LYS A 116 -7.70 -19.57 3.22
C LYS A 116 -7.63 -18.62 4.42
N SER A 117 -6.97 -19.08 5.48
CA SER A 117 -6.55 -18.25 6.61
C SER A 117 -5.14 -18.66 7.01
N TRP A 118 -4.29 -17.67 7.31
CA TRP A 118 -2.90 -17.90 7.73
C TRP A 118 -2.42 -16.77 8.62
N HIS A 119 -1.41 -17.04 9.41
CA HIS A 119 -0.70 -16.03 10.17
C HIS A 119 0.43 -15.45 9.32
N VAL A 120 0.67 -14.15 9.49
CA VAL A 120 1.84 -13.50 8.87
C VAL A 120 3.08 -13.93 9.63
N GLU A 121 4.06 -14.46 8.91
CA GLU A 121 5.34 -14.84 9.50
C GLU A 121 6.12 -13.60 9.97
N GLN A 122 6.94 -13.77 11.02
CA GLN A 122 7.70 -12.65 11.56
C GLN A 122 8.68 -12.03 10.55
N ASP A 123 9.25 -12.85 9.69
CA ASP A 123 10.21 -12.41 8.67
C ASP A 123 9.54 -11.53 7.59
N ASP A 124 8.26 -11.79 7.28
CA ASP A 124 7.50 -11.01 6.30
C ASP A 124 6.90 -9.72 6.89
N LEU A 125 6.77 -9.66 8.21
CA LEU A 125 5.97 -8.62 8.88
C LEU A 125 6.57 -7.21 8.72
N ALA A 126 7.89 -7.08 8.74
CA ALA A 126 8.56 -5.81 8.52
C ALA A 126 8.30 -5.29 7.10
N PHE A 127 8.46 -6.15 6.10
CA PHE A 127 8.17 -5.82 4.71
C PHE A 127 6.70 -5.42 4.53
N GLU A 128 5.74 -6.18 5.07
CA GLU A 128 4.32 -5.85 4.99
C GLU A 128 4.01 -4.48 5.61
N PHE A 129 4.64 -4.15 6.74
CA PHE A 129 4.47 -2.85 7.37
C PHE A 129 4.98 -1.71 6.47
N PHE A 130 6.23 -1.77 6.02
CA PHE A 130 6.81 -0.71 5.21
C PHE A 130 6.15 -0.61 3.83
N MET A 131 5.78 -1.73 3.21
CA MET A 131 5.03 -1.77 1.95
C MET A 131 3.72 -0.98 2.02
N ASN A 132 3.03 -1.03 3.16
CA ASN A 132 1.82 -0.23 3.38
C ASN A 132 2.15 1.23 3.73
N ARG A 133 2.97 1.44 4.75
CA ARG A 133 3.23 2.77 5.31
C ARG A 133 3.93 3.72 4.36
N PHE A 134 4.87 3.23 3.57
CA PHE A 134 5.65 4.06 2.64
C PHE A 134 4.92 4.40 1.33
N ARG A 135 3.70 3.89 1.13
CA ARG A 135 2.79 4.38 0.09
C ARG A 135 2.19 5.75 0.43
N LEU A 136 2.07 6.06 1.72
CA LEU A 136 1.52 7.34 2.17
C LEU A 136 2.53 8.47 2.01
N VAL A 137 2.00 9.65 1.61
CA VAL A 137 2.80 10.88 1.55
C VAL A 137 3.03 11.46 2.94
N GLU A 138 2.16 11.16 3.91
CA GLU A 138 2.33 11.60 5.29
C GLU A 138 3.54 10.94 5.96
N PRO A 139 4.19 11.62 6.93
CA PRO A 139 5.25 11.02 7.73
C PRO A 139 4.77 9.77 8.48
N CYS A 140 5.62 8.75 8.56
CA CYS A 140 5.37 7.52 9.32
C CYS A 140 5.94 7.66 10.73
N PRO A 141 5.13 7.64 11.80
CA PRO A 141 5.64 7.64 13.16
C PRO A 141 6.52 6.40 13.43
N ILE A 142 7.72 6.61 13.96
CA ILE A 142 8.68 5.52 14.25
C ILE A 142 8.08 4.50 15.21
N ASN A 143 7.34 4.97 16.20
CA ASN A 143 6.71 4.11 17.22
C ASN A 143 5.62 3.18 16.64
N ASP A 144 5.05 3.49 15.47
CA ASP A 144 4.05 2.64 14.82
C ASP A 144 4.64 1.28 14.43
N PHE A 145 5.93 1.23 14.05
CA PHE A 145 6.57 -0.02 13.69
C PHE A 145 6.49 -1.04 14.82
N ASN A 146 7.05 -0.72 15.98
CA ASN A 146 7.02 -1.64 17.12
C ASN A 146 5.60 -1.90 17.63
N LYS A 147 4.75 -0.87 17.67
CA LYS A 147 3.36 -0.98 18.15
C LYS A 147 2.51 -1.92 17.29
N LEU A 148 2.68 -1.90 15.97
CA LEU A 148 1.81 -2.61 15.02
C LEU A 148 2.41 -3.94 14.54
N THR A 149 3.74 -4.12 14.65
CA THR A 149 4.42 -5.36 14.26
C THR A 149 4.92 -6.19 15.44
N THR A 150 5.02 -5.59 16.63
CA THR A 150 5.70 -6.17 17.81
C THR A 150 7.19 -6.46 17.62
N LEU A 151 7.75 -6.16 16.45
CA LEU A 151 9.17 -6.35 16.16
C LEU A 151 10.03 -5.24 16.78
N PRO A 152 11.26 -5.56 17.25
CA PRO A 152 12.19 -4.55 17.70
C PRO A 152 12.69 -3.73 16.50
N LEU A 153 12.71 -2.40 16.64
CA LEU A 153 13.17 -1.50 15.56
C LEU A 153 14.61 -1.79 15.12
N GLN A 154 15.44 -2.27 16.02
CA GLN A 154 16.84 -2.62 15.75
C GLN A 154 16.99 -3.66 14.63
N SER A 155 15.98 -4.53 14.44
CA SER A 155 16.00 -5.52 13.36
C SER A 155 16.03 -4.88 11.96
N GLN A 156 15.54 -3.64 11.83
CA GLN A 156 15.46 -2.92 10.56
C GLN A 156 16.48 -1.79 10.42
N GLN A 157 17.37 -1.60 11.41
CA GLN A 157 18.29 -0.47 11.43
C GLN A 157 19.22 -0.42 10.21
N SER A 158 19.68 -1.58 9.72
CA SER A 158 20.54 -1.65 8.54
C SER A 158 19.81 -1.18 7.27
N ALA A 159 18.59 -1.66 7.04
CA ALA A 159 17.76 -1.30 5.90
C ALA A 159 17.39 0.20 5.93
N LEU A 160 16.99 0.72 7.10
CA LEU A 160 16.69 2.13 7.29
C LEU A 160 17.92 3.03 7.01
N ASN A 161 19.09 2.67 7.50
CA ASN A 161 20.32 3.42 7.22
C ASN A 161 20.66 3.41 5.72
N GLN A 162 20.49 2.27 5.04
CA GLN A 162 20.68 2.19 3.60
C GLN A 162 19.70 3.08 2.83
N ALA A 163 18.41 3.07 3.22
CA ALA A 163 17.38 3.91 2.62
C ALA A 163 17.72 5.41 2.75
N ILE A 164 18.18 5.83 3.94
CA ILE A 164 18.60 7.20 4.22
C ILE A 164 19.83 7.56 3.38
N ASN A 165 20.86 6.71 3.37
CA ASN A 165 22.09 6.95 2.61
C ASN A 165 21.85 7.04 1.09
N LYS A 166 20.86 6.30 0.57
CA LYS A 166 20.43 6.38 -0.83
C LYS A 166 19.56 7.62 -1.11
N GLY A 167 19.18 8.38 -0.08
CA GLY A 167 18.31 9.56 -0.17
C GLY A 167 16.85 9.21 -0.51
N LEU A 168 16.42 7.97 -0.22
CA LEU A 168 15.05 7.51 -0.43
C LEU A 168 14.15 7.81 0.77
N LEU A 169 14.77 7.94 1.95
CA LEU A 169 14.10 8.17 3.23
C LEU A 169 14.83 9.28 4.00
N THR A 170 14.10 10.07 4.75
CA THR A 170 14.64 10.93 5.81
C THR A 170 14.06 10.49 7.14
N GLN A 171 14.79 10.78 8.22
CA GLN A 171 14.38 10.46 9.58
C GLN A 171 14.56 11.67 10.49
N THR A 172 13.56 11.92 11.32
CA THR A 172 13.64 12.81 12.51
C THR A 172 13.64 11.94 13.77
N ASP A 173 13.62 12.58 14.95
CA ASP A 173 13.53 11.84 16.23
C ASP A 173 12.23 11.03 16.38
N SER A 174 11.19 11.36 15.63
CA SER A 174 9.85 10.78 15.80
C SER A 174 9.22 10.17 14.56
N HIS A 175 9.72 10.49 13.37
CA HIS A 175 9.10 10.08 12.12
C HIS A 175 10.12 9.73 11.04
N TRP A 176 9.72 8.82 10.18
CA TRP A 176 10.28 8.64 8.83
C TRP A 176 9.47 9.40 7.81
N GLN A 177 10.14 9.96 6.81
CA GLN A 177 9.51 10.59 5.66
C GLN A 177 10.12 10.03 4.38
N VAL A 178 9.29 9.43 3.54
CA VAL A 178 9.68 9.03 2.19
C VAL A 178 9.93 10.30 1.38
N THR A 179 11.09 10.40 0.73
CA THR A 179 11.45 11.56 -0.09
C THR A 179 10.73 11.50 -1.46
N LEU A 180 10.74 12.60 -2.22
CA LEU A 180 10.26 12.57 -3.60
C LEU A 180 10.99 11.49 -4.42
N LYS A 181 12.30 11.34 -4.23
CA LYS A 181 13.07 10.26 -4.83
C LYS A 181 12.61 8.90 -4.34
N GLY A 182 12.33 8.75 -3.05
CA GLY A 182 11.81 7.50 -2.47
C GLY A 182 10.46 7.10 -3.04
N HIS A 183 9.55 8.03 -3.27
CA HIS A 183 8.27 7.74 -3.93
C HIS A 183 8.44 7.34 -5.40
N ARG A 184 9.39 7.97 -6.11
CA ARG A 184 9.74 7.59 -7.49
C ARG A 184 10.29 6.18 -7.60
N PHE A 185 11.12 5.78 -6.65
CA PHE A 185 11.81 4.49 -6.58
C PHE A 185 11.31 3.69 -5.39
N LEU A 186 9.96 3.62 -5.24
CA LEU A 186 9.36 2.96 -4.08
C LEU A 186 9.71 1.47 -4.02
N ASN A 187 9.76 0.78 -5.14
CA ASN A 187 10.14 -0.64 -5.18
C ASN A 187 11.57 -0.84 -4.68
N ASP A 188 12.52 -0.01 -5.15
CA ASP A 188 13.92 -0.04 -4.68
C ASP A 188 14.03 0.27 -3.17
N LEU A 189 13.18 1.15 -2.66
CA LEU A 189 13.09 1.41 -1.22
C LEU A 189 12.58 0.19 -0.47
N LEU A 190 11.52 -0.46 -0.96
CA LEU A 190 10.89 -1.60 -0.31
C LEU A 190 11.74 -2.87 -0.36
N GLU A 191 12.52 -3.08 -1.42
CA GLU A 191 13.48 -4.19 -1.54
C GLU A 191 14.53 -4.23 -0.42
N LEU A 192 14.77 -3.11 0.26
CA LEU A 192 15.71 -3.06 1.39
C LEU A 192 15.17 -3.78 2.64
N PHE A 193 13.87 -4.05 2.70
CA PHE A 193 13.18 -4.64 3.85
C PHE A 193 12.72 -6.09 3.62
N VAL A 194 13.14 -6.69 2.51
CA VAL A 194 12.89 -8.10 2.17
C VAL A 194 13.94 -9.02 2.80
#